data_87b2020f39a928f85dcc46b5284d4ce4
#
_entry.id   87b2020f39a928f85dcc46b5284d4ce4
#
_cell.length_a   1.000
_cell.length_b   1.000
_cell.length_c   1.000
_cell.angle_alpha   90.00
_cell.angle_beta   90.00
_cell.angle_gamma   90.00
#
_symmetry.space_group_name_H-M   'P 1'
#
loop_
_entity.id
_entity.type
_entity.pdbx_description
1 polymer ?
#
loop_
_entity_poly.entity_id
_entity_poly.type
_entity_poly.pdbx_seq_one_letter_code
_entity_poly.pdbx_strand_id
1 'polypeptide(L)'
;MKVFSSRTFPLVPVKAAFRLISQTNPRAQREILKAVLANNPSFALLNAWSELEYQVSKNVRMDRQNSPNQQIIKEVSKTLRLPKKSVTRLRSISQKRNGVAHAIQGRDAPTWSDVIFVMRTAKKYRRMKT
;
A
#
# COMPACT_ATOMS: atom_id res chain seq x y z
N MET A 1 15.91 6.87 26.63
CA MET A 1 14.96 6.03 26.37
C MET A 1 15.18 5.16 25.21
N LYS A 2 15.50 3.98 25.46
CA LYS A 2 15.78 3.12 24.41
C LYS A 2 14.62 2.36 23.89
N VAL A 3 13.52 2.57 24.48
CA VAL A 3 12.34 1.91 24.07
C VAL A 3 11.99 2.18 22.64
N PHE A 4 12.41 3.31 22.15
CA PHE A 4 12.10 3.68 20.81
C PHE A 4 13.03 3.15 19.81
N SER A 5 14.00 2.47 20.21
CA SER A 5 14.99 2.00 19.29
C SER A 5 14.35 1.15 18.21
N SER A 6 15.14 0.50 17.43
CA SER A 6 14.74 -0.31 16.32
C SER A 6 13.64 -1.33 16.59
N ARG A 7 13.42 -1.67 17.84
CA ARG A 7 12.38 -2.62 18.18
C ARG A 7 10.98 -2.05 18.01
N THR A 8 10.80 -0.77 18.36
CA THR A 8 9.50 -0.13 18.29
C THR A 8 9.33 0.64 16.99
N PHE A 9 10.42 1.23 16.50
CA PHE A 9 10.39 2.02 15.28
C PHE A 9 11.47 1.53 14.33
N PRO A 10 11.15 0.53 13.52
CA PRO A 10 12.13 0.04 12.56
C PRO A 10 12.47 1.15 11.57
N LEU A 11 13.70 1.67 11.69
CA LEU A 11 14.14 2.81 10.90
C LEU A 11 14.21 2.53 9.40
N VAL A 12 14.59 1.32 9.04
CA VAL A 12 14.76 0.99 7.62
C VAL A 12 13.44 1.11 6.84
N PRO A 13 12.34 0.51 7.29
CA PRO A 13 11.07 0.69 6.60
C PRO A 13 10.61 2.14 6.59
N VAL A 14 10.81 2.86 7.69
CA VAL A 14 10.41 4.26 7.77
C VAL A 14 11.17 5.10 6.75
N LYS A 15 12.50 4.91 6.67
CA LYS A 15 13.32 5.64 5.71
C LYS A 15 12.93 5.30 4.27
N ALA A 16 12.63 4.04 4.00
CA ALA A 16 12.19 3.61 2.67
C ALA A 16 10.86 4.26 2.33
N ALA A 17 9.94 4.35 3.29
CA ALA A 17 8.66 5.00 3.09
C ALA A 17 8.85 6.48 2.74
N PHE A 18 9.71 7.20 3.47
CA PHE A 18 10.01 8.59 3.14
C PHE A 18 10.54 8.73 1.72
N ARG A 19 11.44 7.86 1.33
CA ARG A 19 12.00 7.91 -0.01
C ARG A 19 10.93 7.70 -1.07
N LEU A 20 10.01 6.77 -0.84
CA LEU A 20 8.94 6.51 -1.78
C LEU A 20 7.91 7.63 -1.82
N ILE A 21 7.62 8.23 -0.66
CA ILE A 21 6.68 9.33 -0.56
C ILE A 21 7.05 10.46 -1.50
N SER A 22 8.32 10.79 -1.59
CA SER A 22 8.78 11.91 -2.42
C SER A 22 8.45 11.73 -3.90
N GLN A 23 8.08 10.52 -4.30
CA GLN A 23 7.81 10.21 -5.70
C GLN A 23 6.33 9.92 -5.97
N THR A 24 5.48 10.15 -4.99
CA THR A 24 4.06 9.90 -5.14
C THR A 24 3.30 11.22 -5.27
N ASN A 25 1.99 11.11 -5.41
CA ASN A 25 1.10 12.25 -5.51
C ASN A 25 1.19 13.11 -4.25
N PRO A 26 1.26 14.45 -4.35
CA PRO A 26 1.42 15.31 -3.17
C PRO A 26 0.35 15.10 -2.10
N ARG A 27 -0.89 14.80 -2.49
CA ARG A 27 -1.95 14.54 -1.53
C ARG A 27 -1.66 13.27 -0.74
N ALA A 28 -1.29 12.20 -1.44
CA ALA A 28 -0.94 10.94 -0.79
C ALA A 28 0.31 11.09 0.06
N GLN A 29 1.28 11.90 -0.40
CA GLN A 29 2.50 12.17 0.36
C GLN A 29 2.18 12.70 1.75
N ARG A 30 1.28 13.67 1.83
CA ARG A 30 0.96 14.33 3.09
C ARG A 30 0.36 13.34 4.08
N GLU A 31 -0.61 12.54 3.63
CA GLU A 31 -1.28 11.59 4.52
C GLU A 31 -0.35 10.46 4.96
N ILE A 32 0.48 9.99 4.04
CA ILE A 32 1.44 8.94 4.38
C ILE A 32 2.49 9.48 5.35
N LEU A 33 2.93 10.72 5.15
CA LEU A 33 3.88 11.34 6.06
C LEU A 33 3.31 11.44 7.48
N LYS A 34 2.05 11.85 7.61
CA LYS A 34 1.41 11.88 8.92
C LYS A 34 1.40 10.50 9.58
N ALA A 35 1.10 9.47 8.80
CA ALA A 35 1.08 8.10 9.31
C ALA A 35 2.47 7.65 9.73
N VAL A 36 3.51 8.03 8.98
CA VAL A 36 4.90 7.71 9.33
C VAL A 36 5.28 8.37 10.63
N LEU A 37 4.97 9.66 10.78
CA LEU A 37 5.31 10.40 12.00
C LEU A 37 4.57 9.85 13.22
N ALA A 38 3.36 9.35 13.02
CA ALA A 38 2.58 8.73 14.11
C ALA A 38 2.90 7.25 14.28
N ASN A 39 3.81 6.71 13.46
CA ASN A 39 4.15 5.29 13.42
C ASN A 39 2.90 4.42 13.32
N ASN A 40 2.04 4.77 12.36
CA ASN A 40 0.77 4.09 12.15
C ASN A 40 0.71 3.42 10.77
N PRO A 41 1.24 2.19 10.65
CA PRO A 41 1.23 1.52 9.34
C PRO A 41 -0.17 1.15 8.85
N SER A 42 -1.13 0.99 9.75
CA SER A 42 -2.52 0.73 9.34
C SER A 42 -3.09 1.89 8.54
N PHE A 43 -2.93 3.10 9.05
CA PHE A 43 -3.40 4.28 8.35
C PHE A 43 -2.61 4.51 7.06
N ALA A 44 -1.30 4.28 7.12
CA ALA A 44 -0.46 4.39 5.93
C ALA A 44 -0.89 3.41 4.85
N LEU A 45 -1.29 2.20 5.23
CA LEU A 45 -1.72 1.20 4.25
C LEU A 45 -3.01 1.64 3.56
N LEU A 46 -3.96 2.21 4.30
CA LEU A 46 -5.18 2.72 3.69
C LEU A 46 -4.86 3.76 2.61
N ASN A 47 -3.94 4.65 2.91
CA ASN A 47 -3.54 5.69 1.95
C ASN A 47 -2.74 5.14 0.78
N ALA A 48 -1.84 4.21 1.04
CA ALA A 48 -1.05 3.59 -0.02
C ALA A 48 -1.94 2.80 -0.98
N TRP A 49 -2.91 2.05 -0.44
CA TRP A 49 -3.84 1.28 -1.26
C TRP A 49 -4.72 2.21 -2.08
N SER A 50 -5.18 3.32 -1.49
CA SER A 50 -5.97 4.32 -2.22
C SER A 50 -5.20 4.92 -3.38
N GLU A 51 -3.89 5.13 -3.21
CA GLU A 51 -3.05 5.61 -4.30
C GLU A 51 -2.96 4.57 -5.42
N LEU A 52 -2.79 3.30 -5.07
CA LEU A 52 -2.76 2.23 -6.06
C LEU A 52 -4.09 2.16 -6.81
N GLU A 53 -5.20 2.22 -6.08
CA GLU A 53 -6.54 2.22 -6.66
C GLU A 53 -6.72 3.39 -7.61
N TYR A 54 -6.27 4.57 -7.22
CA TYR A 54 -6.35 5.76 -8.06
C TYR A 54 -5.57 5.57 -9.37
N GLN A 55 -4.36 5.06 -9.27
CA GLN A 55 -3.54 4.84 -10.46
C GLN A 55 -4.17 3.83 -11.41
N VAL A 56 -4.76 2.78 -10.88
CA VAL A 56 -5.44 1.77 -11.70
C VAL A 56 -6.70 2.36 -12.33
N SER A 57 -7.50 3.08 -11.57
CA SER A 57 -8.77 3.62 -12.06
C SER A 57 -8.58 4.66 -13.17
N LYS A 58 -7.42 5.28 -13.24
CA LYS A 58 -7.09 6.20 -14.34
C LYS A 58 -6.90 5.48 -15.66
N ASN A 59 -6.60 4.21 -15.64
CA ASN A 59 -6.21 3.45 -16.82
C ASN A 59 -7.20 2.37 -17.21
N VAL A 60 -8.06 1.95 -16.27
CA VAL A 60 -8.99 0.85 -16.49
C VAL A 60 -10.35 1.21 -15.92
N ARG A 61 -11.38 0.91 -16.67
CA ARG A 61 -12.74 1.12 -16.18
C ARG A 61 -13.06 0.02 -15.17
N MET A 62 -13.39 0.42 -13.95
CA MET A 62 -13.70 -0.53 -12.89
C MET A 62 -15.12 -1.05 -13.05
N ASP A 63 -15.27 -2.37 -12.96
CA ASP A 63 -16.57 -3.03 -13.02
C ASP A 63 -17.20 -3.01 -11.63
N ARG A 64 -18.41 -2.47 -11.52
CA ARG A 64 -19.08 -2.36 -10.23
C ARG A 64 -19.58 -3.70 -9.69
N GLN A 65 -19.71 -4.70 -10.54
CA GLN A 65 -20.21 -6.01 -10.11
C GLN A 65 -19.12 -6.87 -9.47
N ASN A 66 -17.86 -6.53 -9.68
CA ASN A 66 -16.74 -7.28 -9.12
C ASN A 66 -16.07 -6.50 -8.01
N SER A 67 -15.41 -7.23 -7.14
CA SER A 67 -14.66 -6.61 -6.03
C SER A 67 -13.61 -5.64 -6.59
N PRO A 68 -13.60 -4.39 -6.13
CA PRO A 68 -12.58 -3.43 -6.57
C PRO A 68 -11.16 -3.91 -6.31
N ASN A 69 -10.92 -4.52 -5.16
CA ASN A 69 -9.59 -5.00 -4.82
C ASN A 69 -9.13 -6.11 -5.76
N GLN A 70 -10.04 -7.01 -6.13
CA GLN A 70 -9.70 -8.09 -7.07
C GLN A 70 -9.36 -7.52 -8.45
N GLN A 71 -10.10 -6.53 -8.90
CA GLN A 71 -9.83 -5.88 -10.18
C GLN A 71 -8.48 -5.17 -10.17
N ILE A 72 -8.15 -4.49 -9.08
CA ILE A 72 -6.87 -3.82 -8.92
C ILE A 72 -5.73 -4.82 -9.01
N ILE A 73 -5.84 -5.90 -8.25
CA ILE A 73 -4.81 -6.94 -8.22
C ILE A 73 -4.63 -7.57 -9.61
N LYS A 74 -5.75 -7.85 -10.28
CA LYS A 74 -5.70 -8.43 -11.62
C LYS A 74 -4.99 -7.52 -12.61
N GLU A 75 -5.35 -6.25 -12.63
CA GLU A 75 -4.77 -5.29 -13.57
C GLU A 75 -3.29 -5.07 -13.29
N VAL A 76 -2.93 -4.90 -12.04
CA VAL A 76 -1.54 -4.66 -11.64
C VAL A 76 -0.69 -5.89 -11.94
N SER A 77 -1.20 -7.07 -11.63
CA SER A 77 -0.48 -8.32 -11.87
C SER A 77 -0.22 -8.53 -13.35
N LYS A 78 -1.19 -8.22 -14.19
CA LYS A 78 -1.08 -8.35 -15.64
C LYS A 78 -0.09 -7.32 -16.19
N THR A 79 -0.25 -6.06 -15.81
CA THR A 79 0.58 -4.97 -16.33
C THR A 79 2.03 -5.11 -15.94
N LEU A 80 2.29 -5.46 -14.68
CA LEU A 80 3.65 -5.59 -14.16
C LEU A 80 4.21 -6.99 -14.32
N ARG A 81 3.42 -7.93 -14.84
CA ARG A 81 3.82 -9.33 -14.98
C ARG A 81 4.37 -9.87 -13.67
N LEU A 82 3.60 -9.67 -12.58
CA LEU A 82 4.04 -10.07 -11.26
C LEU A 82 4.14 -11.58 -11.12
N PRO A 83 5.17 -12.07 -10.44
CA PRO A 83 5.24 -13.50 -10.14
C PRO A 83 4.12 -13.87 -9.17
N LYS A 84 3.77 -15.14 -9.16
CA LYS A 84 2.70 -15.68 -8.33
C LYS A 84 2.85 -15.28 -6.86
N LYS A 85 4.07 -15.28 -6.37
CA LYS A 85 4.41 -14.91 -5.00
C LYS A 85 3.96 -13.48 -4.68
N SER A 86 4.21 -12.56 -5.61
CA SER A 86 3.82 -11.15 -5.43
C SER A 86 2.32 -10.97 -5.49
N VAL A 87 1.64 -11.71 -6.37
CA VAL A 87 0.19 -11.68 -6.45
C VAL A 87 -0.43 -12.16 -5.14
N THR A 88 0.09 -13.25 -4.60
CA THR A 88 -0.37 -13.78 -3.31
C THR A 88 -0.18 -12.74 -2.21
N ARG A 89 0.94 -12.04 -2.23
CA ARG A 89 1.22 -11.00 -1.25
C ARG A 89 0.23 -9.84 -1.38
N LEU A 90 -0.09 -9.41 -2.60
CA LEU A 90 -1.09 -8.35 -2.80
C LEU A 90 -2.44 -8.76 -2.25
N ARG A 91 -2.84 -10.02 -2.45
CA ARG A 91 -4.10 -10.51 -1.91
C ARG A 91 -4.11 -10.48 -0.38
N SER A 92 -3.02 -10.91 0.23
CA SER A 92 -2.88 -10.88 1.68
C SER A 92 -2.97 -9.47 2.22
N ILE A 93 -2.28 -8.53 1.56
CA ILE A 93 -2.28 -7.13 1.96
C ILE A 93 -3.69 -6.53 1.80
N SER A 94 -4.40 -6.88 0.73
CA SER A 94 -5.75 -6.36 0.54
C SER A 94 -6.70 -6.82 1.66
N GLN A 95 -6.49 -8.04 2.18
CA GLN A 95 -7.27 -8.52 3.30
C GLN A 95 -6.93 -7.75 4.59
N LYS A 96 -5.66 -7.44 4.81
CA LYS A 96 -5.27 -6.60 5.93
C LYS A 96 -5.88 -5.21 5.83
N ARG A 97 -5.87 -4.65 4.64
CA ARG A 97 -6.48 -3.33 4.39
C ARG A 97 -7.98 -3.38 4.69
N ASN A 98 -8.67 -4.43 4.30
CA ASN A 98 -10.10 -4.58 4.60
C ASN A 98 -10.32 -4.70 6.10
N GLY A 99 -9.46 -5.43 6.80
CA GLY A 99 -9.53 -5.54 8.26
C GLY A 99 -9.44 -4.18 8.94
N VAL A 100 -8.52 -3.34 8.49
CA VAL A 100 -8.37 -1.98 9.03
C VAL A 100 -9.60 -1.14 8.72
N ALA A 101 -10.04 -1.15 7.46
CA ALA A 101 -11.13 -0.31 7.01
C ALA A 101 -12.46 -0.64 7.72
N HIS A 102 -12.65 -1.91 8.07
CA HIS A 102 -13.89 -2.37 8.71
C HIS A 102 -13.70 -2.65 10.19
N ALA A 103 -12.55 -2.33 10.76
CA ALA A 103 -12.23 -2.55 12.16
C ALA A 103 -12.47 -3.99 12.61
N ILE A 104 -12.12 -4.96 11.75
CA ILE A 104 -12.29 -6.38 12.06
C ILE A 104 -11.15 -6.82 12.97
N GLN A 105 -11.51 -7.29 14.16
CA GLN A 105 -10.52 -7.77 15.11
C GLN A 105 -10.02 -9.16 14.70
N GLY A 106 -8.83 -9.49 15.16
CA GLY A 106 -8.25 -10.80 14.89
C GLY A 106 -7.57 -10.94 13.55
N ARG A 107 -7.58 -9.91 12.74
CA ARG A 107 -6.83 -9.90 11.49
C ARG A 107 -5.40 -9.49 11.74
N ASP A 108 -4.48 -10.00 10.94
CA ASP A 108 -3.10 -9.57 11.00
C ASP A 108 -3.00 -8.09 10.73
N ALA A 109 -2.28 -7.39 11.58
CA ALA A 109 -2.10 -5.95 11.41
C ALA A 109 -1.16 -5.66 10.24
N PRO A 110 -1.39 -4.56 9.50
CA PRO A 110 -0.45 -4.11 8.48
C PRO A 110 0.91 -3.79 9.07
N THR A 111 1.93 -4.00 8.28
CA THR A 111 3.30 -3.66 8.65
C THR A 111 3.82 -2.59 7.69
N TRP A 112 4.93 -1.94 8.07
CA TRP A 112 5.58 -0.99 7.15
C TRP A 112 6.07 -1.69 5.89
N SER A 113 6.45 -2.96 5.98
CA SER A 113 6.82 -3.73 4.80
C SER A 113 5.67 -3.83 3.81
N ASP A 114 4.46 -4.04 4.31
CA ASP A 114 3.26 -4.07 3.47
C ASP A 114 3.04 -2.72 2.79
N VAL A 115 3.15 -1.64 3.55
CA VAL A 115 2.96 -0.28 3.02
C VAL A 115 3.96 -0.01 1.90
N ILE A 116 5.23 -0.33 2.12
CA ILE A 116 6.27 -0.10 1.14
C ILE A 116 6.04 -0.93 -0.11
N PHE A 117 5.62 -2.18 0.05
CA PHE A 117 5.34 -3.04 -1.09
C PHE A 117 4.24 -2.43 -1.98
N VAL A 118 3.16 -1.95 -1.36
CA VAL A 118 2.06 -1.33 -2.11
C VAL A 118 2.52 -0.05 -2.79
N MET A 119 3.28 0.79 -2.09
CA MET A 119 3.78 2.04 -2.66
C MET A 119 4.70 1.79 -3.85
N ARG A 120 5.58 0.81 -3.74
CA ARG A 120 6.46 0.43 -4.84
C ARG A 120 5.66 -0.09 -6.03
N THR A 121 4.64 -0.88 -5.76
CA THR A 121 3.77 -1.42 -6.79
C THR A 121 3.05 -0.30 -7.52
N ALA A 122 2.49 0.64 -6.78
CA ALA A 122 1.81 1.79 -7.36
C ALA A 122 2.74 2.62 -8.24
N LYS A 123 3.96 2.83 -7.79
CA LYS A 123 4.97 3.59 -8.54
C LYS A 123 5.34 2.87 -9.84
N LYS A 124 5.58 1.57 -9.77
CA LYS A 124 5.90 0.78 -10.95
C LYS A 124 4.75 0.79 -11.95
N TYR A 125 3.53 0.62 -11.45
CA TYR A 125 2.35 0.64 -12.31
C TYR A 125 2.22 1.99 -13.02
N ARG A 126 2.36 3.09 -12.27
CA ARG A 126 2.28 4.43 -12.84
C ARG A 126 3.32 4.61 -13.96
N ARG A 127 4.53 4.14 -13.74
CA ARG A 127 5.60 4.24 -14.74
C ARG A 127 5.28 3.45 -15.99
N MET A 128 4.70 2.27 -15.86
CA MET A 128 4.36 1.44 -17.00
C MET A 128 3.23 2.05 -17.84
N LYS A 129 2.39 2.88 -17.23
CA LYS A 129 1.24 3.47 -17.92
C LYS A 129 1.45 4.92 -18.37
N THR A 130 2.64 5.47 -18.14
CA THR A 130 2.92 6.85 -18.57
C THR A 130 3.42 6.93 -20.00
#